data_1ec2ad501eb946be7c4dcce5341a6435
#
_entry.id   1ec2ad501eb946be7c4dcce5341a6435
#
_cell.length_a   1.000
_cell.length_b   1.000
_cell.length_c   1.000
_cell.angle_alpha   90.00
_cell.angle_beta   90.00
_cell.angle_gamma   90.00
#
_symmetry.space_group_name_H-M   'P 1'
#
loop_
_entity.id
_entity.type
_entity.pdbx_description
1 polymer ?
#
loop_
_entity_poly.entity_id
_entity_poly.type
_entity_poly.pdbx_seq_one_letter_code
_entity_poly.pdbx_strand_id
1 'polypeptide(L)'
;MTTLYAEIEPYERGMLDVGDGNTVYWETCGNARGKTAVVLHGGPGSGCSTWHRQLFDPTAYRIVLFDQRGCGRSRPHASKRDVDLSRNTTSSLIVDIERLRDHLGIARWLVLGGSWGSTLALVYAQQFTDRVSELLLFGVTTGRRAEFDWTFRGGLARFFPDEWERLRSALPADAQVDDPVEAYSRLLDHADPQVRERAAFQWCAWESAIAAWPPTAALEPRFQDPEYALAFARLVTHYVRNDAWLEDSQVLRHARDLRDIEGVAVNARLDLQAPLVNVWELKDAWPGLRLVTVDDVGHAATQAVLEELVAATDRFARAS
;
A
#
# COMPACT_ATOMS: atom_id res chain seq x y z
N MET A 1 11.98 9.58 -23.11
CA MET A 1 11.00 8.70 -22.44
C MET A 1 11.79 7.84 -21.48
N THR A 2 11.59 8.03 -20.19
CA THR A 2 12.21 7.17 -19.17
C THR A 2 11.43 5.85 -19.18
N THR A 3 12.06 4.78 -19.62
CA THR A 3 11.47 3.44 -19.62
C THR A 3 11.77 2.78 -18.29
N LEU A 4 10.88 1.89 -17.81
CA LEU A 4 11.21 1.03 -16.68
C LEU A 4 12.52 0.28 -16.94
N TYR A 5 13.30 0.06 -15.90
CA TYR A 5 14.51 -0.77 -16.00
C TYR A 5 14.16 -2.20 -16.38
N ALA A 6 15.15 -2.94 -16.89
CA ALA A 6 14.97 -4.34 -17.23
C ALA A 6 14.55 -5.15 -15.99
N GLU A 7 13.74 -6.16 -16.20
CA GLU A 7 13.40 -7.12 -15.15
C GLU A 7 14.65 -7.85 -14.67
N ILE A 8 14.81 -7.97 -13.37
CA ILE A 8 15.93 -8.64 -12.72
C ILE A 8 15.43 -9.63 -11.67
N GLU A 9 16.21 -10.69 -11.45
CA GLU A 9 15.95 -11.67 -10.40
C GLU A 9 16.63 -11.27 -9.08
N PRO A 10 16.05 -11.65 -7.93
CA PRO A 10 16.70 -11.46 -6.65
C PRO A 10 17.95 -12.35 -6.53
N TYR A 11 19.03 -11.78 -6.02
CA TYR A 11 20.25 -12.54 -5.72
C TYR A 11 20.18 -13.21 -4.33
N GLU A 12 19.26 -12.74 -3.48
CA GLU A 12 19.02 -13.31 -2.15
C GLU A 12 17.53 -13.16 -1.79
N ARG A 13 16.98 -14.14 -1.08
CA ARG A 13 15.61 -14.14 -0.59
C ARG A 13 15.47 -15.07 0.61
N GLY A 14 14.48 -14.82 1.45
CA GLY A 14 14.25 -15.64 2.63
C GLY A 14 12.90 -15.37 3.30
N MET A 15 12.74 -16.05 4.43
CA MET A 15 11.63 -15.84 5.37
C MET A 15 12.25 -15.35 6.69
N LEU A 16 11.77 -14.21 7.17
CA LEU A 16 12.20 -13.63 8.45
C LEU A 16 11.11 -13.85 9.49
N ASP A 17 11.47 -14.49 10.60
CA ASP A 17 10.59 -14.56 11.78
C ASP A 17 10.48 -13.17 12.40
N VAL A 18 9.26 -12.64 12.41
CA VAL A 18 8.95 -11.32 12.97
C VAL A 18 8.19 -11.41 14.30
N GLY A 19 8.13 -12.62 14.88
CA GLY A 19 7.43 -12.88 16.14
C GLY A 19 5.91 -13.04 15.95
N ASP A 20 5.22 -13.30 17.06
CA ASP A 20 3.77 -13.54 17.09
C ASP A 20 3.31 -14.67 16.15
N GLY A 21 4.18 -15.63 15.82
CA GLY A 21 3.90 -16.69 14.85
C GLY A 21 3.89 -16.25 13.39
N ASN A 22 4.40 -15.04 13.08
CA ASN A 22 4.47 -14.51 11.73
C ASN A 22 5.88 -14.59 11.17
N THR A 23 5.97 -14.95 9.88
CA THR A 23 7.18 -14.88 9.07
C THR A 23 6.90 -14.06 7.82
N VAL A 24 7.77 -13.08 7.53
CA VAL A 24 7.65 -12.25 6.33
C VAL A 24 8.63 -12.71 5.26
N TYR A 25 8.14 -12.82 4.03
CA TYR A 25 8.99 -13.04 2.87
C TYR A 25 9.73 -11.75 2.52
N TRP A 26 11.01 -11.87 2.22
CA TRP A 26 11.83 -10.78 1.71
C TRP A 26 12.73 -11.23 0.57
N GLU A 27 13.14 -10.27 -0.25
CA GLU A 27 14.11 -10.47 -1.32
C GLU A 27 14.97 -9.23 -1.51
N THR A 28 16.20 -9.44 -1.99
CA THR A 28 17.11 -8.38 -2.39
C THR A 28 17.56 -8.58 -3.83
N CYS A 29 17.60 -7.50 -4.60
CA CYS A 29 18.01 -7.53 -6.01
C CYS A 29 18.85 -6.29 -6.37
N GLY A 30 19.43 -6.30 -7.58
CA GLY A 30 20.30 -5.23 -8.07
C GLY A 30 21.72 -5.31 -7.52
N ASN A 31 22.33 -4.16 -7.21
CA ASN A 31 23.70 -4.05 -6.75
C ASN A 31 23.79 -4.20 -5.21
N ALA A 32 24.35 -5.30 -4.73
CA ALA A 32 24.49 -5.56 -3.29
C ALA A 32 25.29 -4.49 -2.50
N ARG A 33 26.08 -3.65 -3.19
CA ARG A 33 26.85 -2.54 -2.63
C ARG A 33 26.29 -1.16 -3.00
N GLY A 34 25.14 -1.13 -3.68
CA GLY A 34 24.48 0.10 -4.11
C GLY A 34 23.76 0.80 -2.98
N LYS A 35 23.20 1.97 -3.28
CA LYS A 35 22.29 2.69 -2.39
C LYS A 35 21.10 1.79 -2.04
N THR A 36 20.80 1.65 -0.75
CA THR A 36 19.72 0.75 -0.36
C THR A 36 18.35 1.45 -0.46
N ALA A 37 17.39 0.75 -1.04
CA ALA A 37 15.99 1.15 -1.09
C ALA A 37 15.09 0.01 -0.60
N VAL A 38 14.02 0.32 0.12
CA VAL A 38 12.94 -0.60 0.49
C VAL A 38 11.62 -0.17 -0.15
N VAL A 39 10.83 -1.15 -0.59
CA VAL A 39 9.49 -0.92 -1.13
C VAL A 39 8.44 -1.41 -0.16
N LEU A 40 7.54 -0.51 0.22
CA LEU A 40 6.35 -0.76 1.02
C LEU A 40 5.13 -0.81 0.11
N HIS A 41 4.63 -2.02 -0.14
CA HIS A 41 3.50 -2.21 -1.04
C HIS A 41 2.18 -1.69 -0.46
N GLY A 42 1.21 -1.45 -1.34
CA GLY A 42 -0.12 -0.96 -1.02
C GLY A 42 -1.11 -2.03 -0.53
N GLY A 43 -2.37 -1.72 -0.61
CA GLY A 43 -3.51 -2.50 -0.15
C GLY A 43 -4.21 -1.85 1.04
N PRO A 44 -3.99 -2.29 2.30
CA PRO A 44 -3.02 -3.30 2.78
C PRO A 44 -3.24 -4.69 2.19
N GLY A 45 -2.13 -5.42 2.00
CA GLY A 45 -2.20 -6.82 1.57
C GLY A 45 -1.96 -7.08 0.08
N SER A 46 -1.52 -6.09 -0.71
CA SER A 46 -1.21 -6.30 -2.14
C SER A 46 -0.03 -7.25 -2.39
N GLY A 47 0.94 -7.30 -1.46
CA GLY A 47 2.20 -7.98 -1.71
C GLY A 47 3.10 -7.22 -2.70
N CYS A 48 4.36 -7.59 -2.75
CA CYS A 48 5.30 -7.06 -3.74
C CYS A 48 5.19 -7.81 -5.07
N SER A 49 5.41 -7.10 -6.16
CA SER A 49 5.48 -7.67 -7.50
C SER A 49 6.77 -7.26 -8.23
N THR A 50 7.07 -7.94 -9.33
CA THR A 50 8.34 -7.78 -10.06
C THR A 50 8.53 -6.36 -10.61
N TRP A 51 7.45 -5.67 -10.99
CA TRP A 51 7.55 -4.31 -11.51
C TRP A 51 8.14 -3.30 -10.50
N HIS A 52 8.04 -3.57 -9.19
CA HIS A 52 8.67 -2.72 -8.19
C HIS A 52 10.20 -2.69 -8.33
N ARG A 53 10.81 -3.79 -8.78
CA ARG A 53 12.27 -3.85 -9.03
C ARG A 53 12.68 -2.94 -10.19
N GLN A 54 11.81 -2.78 -11.18
CA GLN A 54 12.03 -2.00 -12.40
C GLN A 54 11.97 -0.49 -12.20
N LEU A 55 11.62 -0.03 -10.99
CA LEU A 55 11.63 1.39 -10.62
C LEU A 55 13.03 1.91 -10.28
N PHE A 56 14.02 1.06 -10.18
CA PHE A 56 15.36 1.40 -9.72
C PHE A 56 16.42 0.93 -10.71
N ASP A 57 17.46 1.77 -10.93
CA ASP A 57 18.66 1.34 -11.66
C ASP A 57 19.33 0.17 -10.89
N PRO A 58 19.35 -1.05 -11.46
CA PRO A 58 19.91 -2.21 -10.78
C PRO A 58 21.43 -2.13 -10.60
N THR A 59 22.11 -1.21 -11.27
CA THR A 59 23.54 -1.00 -11.07
C THR A 59 23.84 -0.04 -9.92
N ALA A 60 22.89 0.85 -9.60
CA ALA A 60 23.01 1.86 -8.55
C ALA A 60 22.40 1.44 -7.21
N TYR A 61 21.37 0.59 -7.24
CA TYR A 61 20.58 0.27 -6.06
C TYR A 61 20.70 -1.17 -5.58
N ARG A 62 20.76 -1.33 -4.24
CA ARG A 62 20.35 -2.54 -3.52
C ARG A 62 18.87 -2.42 -3.20
N ILE A 63 18.01 -3.17 -3.87
CA ILE A 63 16.56 -3.06 -3.79
C ILE A 63 16.03 -4.14 -2.86
N VAL A 64 15.32 -3.76 -1.81
CA VAL A 64 14.68 -4.66 -0.84
C VAL A 64 13.17 -4.64 -1.07
N LEU A 65 12.59 -5.81 -1.30
CA LEU A 65 11.15 -6.02 -1.32
C LEU A 65 10.78 -7.01 -0.21
N PHE A 66 9.60 -6.83 0.38
CA PHE A 66 9.04 -7.83 1.30
C PHE A 66 7.51 -7.81 1.22
N ASP A 67 6.91 -8.95 1.48
CA ASP A 67 5.47 -9.05 1.62
C ASP A 67 5.09 -8.82 3.08
N GLN A 68 4.23 -7.84 3.36
CA GLN A 68 3.76 -7.55 4.71
C GLN A 68 3.01 -8.76 5.31
N ARG A 69 2.78 -8.75 6.63
CA ARG A 69 2.07 -9.85 7.33
C ARG A 69 0.76 -10.20 6.62
N GLY A 70 0.48 -11.48 6.49
CA GLY A 70 -0.78 -12.01 6.02
C GLY A 70 -0.97 -12.06 4.51
N CYS A 71 -0.05 -11.53 3.70
CA CYS A 71 -0.21 -11.48 2.24
C CYS A 71 0.97 -12.11 1.49
N GLY A 72 0.75 -12.33 0.21
CA GLY A 72 1.77 -12.80 -0.72
C GLY A 72 2.43 -14.11 -0.27
N ARG A 73 3.74 -14.07 -0.13
CA ARG A 73 4.56 -15.21 0.29
C ARG A 73 4.75 -15.29 1.80
N SER A 74 4.33 -14.25 2.57
CA SER A 74 4.39 -14.22 4.04
C SER A 74 3.42 -15.18 4.70
N ARG A 75 3.73 -15.65 5.89
CA ARG A 75 2.94 -16.66 6.61
C ARG A 75 2.72 -16.24 8.07
N PRO A 76 1.54 -16.61 8.65
CA PRO A 76 0.39 -17.27 8.02
C PRO A 76 -0.30 -16.37 6.99
N HIS A 77 -0.98 -16.95 5.98
CA HIS A 77 -1.64 -16.19 4.90
C HIS A 77 -3.09 -15.87 5.26
N ALA A 78 -3.52 -14.63 5.08
CA ALA A 78 -4.83 -14.13 5.51
C ALA A 78 -6.03 -14.75 4.75
N SER A 79 -5.81 -15.49 3.66
CA SER A 79 -6.87 -16.29 3.01
C SER A 79 -7.39 -17.45 3.87
N LYS A 80 -6.59 -17.89 4.84
CA LYS A 80 -7.00 -18.99 5.73
C LYS A 80 -7.87 -18.42 6.86
N ARG A 81 -9.07 -18.99 7.04
CA ARG A 81 -10.06 -18.49 7.99
C ARG A 81 -9.59 -18.53 9.45
N ASP A 82 -8.82 -19.53 9.79
CA ASP A 82 -8.29 -19.76 11.15
C ASP A 82 -7.11 -18.87 11.52
N VAL A 83 -6.64 -18.05 10.59
CA VAL A 83 -5.56 -17.09 10.87
C VAL A 83 -6.09 -15.92 11.69
N ASP A 84 -5.49 -15.74 12.86
CA ASP A 84 -5.72 -14.59 13.72
C ASP A 84 -4.97 -13.36 13.19
N LEU A 85 -5.72 -12.33 12.85
CA LEU A 85 -5.16 -11.05 12.38
C LEU A 85 -4.95 -10.02 13.51
N SER A 86 -5.24 -10.35 14.77
CA SER A 86 -5.17 -9.39 15.88
C SER A 86 -3.78 -8.76 16.07
N ARG A 87 -2.73 -9.49 15.66
CA ARG A 87 -1.33 -9.02 15.66
C ARG A 87 -0.89 -8.41 14.33
N ASN A 88 -1.78 -8.28 13.34
CA ASN A 88 -1.49 -7.61 12.09
C ASN A 88 -2.00 -6.16 12.17
N THR A 89 -1.17 -5.29 12.74
CA THR A 89 -1.46 -3.88 12.99
C THR A 89 -0.37 -2.99 12.39
N THR A 90 -0.64 -1.70 12.23
CA THR A 90 0.35 -0.74 11.73
C THR A 90 1.61 -0.75 12.60
N SER A 91 1.49 -0.77 13.92
CA SER A 91 2.64 -0.83 14.81
C SER A 91 3.46 -2.12 14.65
N SER A 92 2.81 -3.26 14.40
CA SER A 92 3.50 -4.51 14.11
C SER A 92 4.29 -4.42 12.79
N LEU A 93 3.70 -3.83 11.74
CA LEU A 93 4.39 -3.64 10.47
C LEU A 93 5.60 -2.71 10.59
N ILE A 94 5.52 -1.66 11.40
CA ILE A 94 6.66 -0.77 11.68
C ILE A 94 7.81 -1.56 12.33
N VAL A 95 7.51 -2.41 13.30
CA VAL A 95 8.50 -3.29 13.95
C VAL A 95 9.09 -4.29 12.95
N ASP A 96 8.27 -4.84 12.05
CA ASP A 96 8.74 -5.78 11.02
C ASP A 96 9.72 -5.12 10.05
N ILE A 97 9.46 -3.87 9.64
CA ILE A 97 10.36 -3.08 8.80
C ILE A 97 11.71 -2.90 9.48
N GLU A 98 11.75 -2.55 10.76
CA GLU A 98 13.00 -2.41 11.53
C GLU A 98 13.72 -3.75 11.68
N ARG A 99 13.02 -4.84 11.96
CA ARG A 99 13.61 -6.18 12.02
C ARG A 99 14.23 -6.60 10.68
N LEU A 100 13.55 -6.31 9.58
CA LEU A 100 14.08 -6.57 8.24
C LEU A 100 15.32 -5.74 7.95
N ARG A 101 15.29 -4.44 8.29
CA ARG A 101 16.43 -3.54 8.14
C ARG A 101 17.66 -4.07 8.90
N ASP A 102 17.47 -4.43 10.15
CA ASP A 102 18.52 -4.94 11.03
C ASP A 102 19.06 -6.30 10.55
N HIS A 103 18.15 -7.23 10.19
CA HIS A 103 18.49 -8.54 9.61
C HIS A 103 19.40 -8.43 8.38
N LEU A 104 19.14 -7.43 7.53
CA LEU A 104 19.91 -7.18 6.30
C LEU A 104 21.16 -6.32 6.52
N GLY A 105 21.43 -5.90 7.77
CA GLY A 105 22.58 -5.07 8.14
C GLY A 105 22.54 -3.67 7.51
N ILE A 106 21.35 -3.11 7.29
CA ILE A 106 21.15 -1.83 6.62
C ILE A 106 21.11 -0.72 7.67
N ALA A 107 21.99 0.26 7.58
CA ALA A 107 21.98 1.40 8.48
C ALA A 107 20.84 2.37 8.15
N ARG A 108 20.67 2.66 6.86
CA ARG A 108 19.74 3.68 6.35
C ARG A 108 19.30 3.33 4.92
N TRP A 109 18.08 3.66 4.55
CA TRP A 109 17.55 3.37 3.21
C TRP A 109 16.61 4.45 2.67
N LEU A 110 16.49 4.53 1.35
CA LEU A 110 15.36 5.17 0.69
C LEU A 110 14.12 4.32 0.93
N VAL A 111 13.00 4.95 1.29
CA VAL A 111 11.72 4.26 1.46
C VAL A 111 10.76 4.68 0.36
N LEU A 112 10.34 3.72 -0.46
CA LEU A 112 9.30 3.90 -1.47
C LEU A 112 7.99 3.31 -0.95
N GLY A 113 6.90 4.09 -0.97
CA GLY A 113 5.57 3.64 -0.55
C GLY A 113 4.47 4.11 -1.49
N GLY A 114 3.57 3.20 -1.88
CA GLY A 114 2.41 3.53 -2.70
C GLY A 114 1.09 3.19 -2.04
N SER A 115 0.07 4.06 -2.19
CA SER A 115 -1.25 3.85 -1.57
C SER A 115 -1.12 3.63 -0.05
N TRP A 116 -1.67 2.56 0.52
CA TRP A 116 -1.41 2.14 1.90
C TRP A 116 0.07 2.17 2.27
N GLY A 117 0.94 1.74 1.35
CA GLY A 117 2.39 1.78 1.55
C GLY A 117 2.93 3.19 1.77
N SER A 118 2.28 4.23 1.27
CA SER A 118 2.65 5.63 1.54
C SER A 118 2.32 6.05 2.96
N THR A 119 1.15 5.65 3.49
CA THR A 119 0.83 5.83 4.91
C THR A 119 1.85 5.12 5.79
N LEU A 120 2.17 3.85 5.48
CA LEU A 120 3.13 3.06 6.24
C LEU A 120 4.54 3.68 6.18
N ALA A 121 4.98 4.19 5.02
CA ALA A 121 6.25 4.87 4.83
C ALA A 121 6.35 6.16 5.66
N LEU A 122 5.27 6.95 5.69
CA LEU A 122 5.20 8.18 6.46
C LEU A 122 5.27 7.90 7.97
N VAL A 123 4.47 6.95 8.46
CA VAL A 123 4.48 6.55 9.89
C VAL A 123 5.86 6.00 10.29
N TYR A 124 6.46 5.16 9.45
CA TYR A 124 7.80 4.62 9.69
C TYR A 124 8.85 5.73 9.74
N ALA A 125 8.87 6.63 8.76
CA ALA A 125 9.84 7.70 8.70
C ALA A 125 9.71 8.71 9.85
N GLN A 126 8.49 8.97 10.33
CA GLN A 126 8.25 9.82 11.49
C GLN A 126 8.79 9.22 12.80
N GLN A 127 8.78 7.89 12.91
CA GLN A 127 9.33 7.20 14.11
C GLN A 127 10.84 6.97 14.02
N PHE A 128 11.39 6.83 12.81
CA PHE A 128 12.77 6.44 12.56
C PHE A 128 13.45 7.36 11.54
N THR A 129 13.44 8.67 11.80
CA THR A 129 13.97 9.69 10.87
C THR A 129 15.44 9.47 10.50
N ASP A 130 16.24 8.92 11.42
CA ASP A 130 17.65 8.57 11.22
C ASP A 130 17.88 7.33 10.35
N ARG A 131 16.82 6.54 10.10
CA ARG A 131 16.85 5.33 9.26
C ARG A 131 16.43 5.58 7.81
N VAL A 132 15.87 6.76 7.51
CA VAL A 132 15.35 7.10 6.19
C VAL A 132 16.24 8.14 5.54
N SER A 133 16.79 7.82 4.36
CA SER A 133 17.59 8.76 3.57
C SER A 133 16.71 9.69 2.74
N GLU A 134 15.73 9.13 2.03
CA GLU A 134 14.74 9.85 1.24
C GLU A 134 13.40 9.11 1.29
N LEU A 135 12.32 9.84 1.00
CA LEU A 135 10.98 9.27 0.82
C LEU A 135 10.51 9.45 -0.62
N LEU A 136 10.06 8.36 -1.25
CA LEU A 136 9.38 8.37 -2.53
C LEU A 136 7.98 7.81 -2.37
N LEU A 137 6.97 8.63 -2.59
CA LEU A 137 5.58 8.29 -2.35
C LEU A 137 4.76 8.40 -3.63
N PHE A 138 3.74 7.56 -3.80
CA PHE A 138 2.76 7.72 -4.88
C PHE A 138 1.36 7.27 -4.45
N GLY A 139 0.31 7.88 -5.05
CA GLY A 139 -1.06 7.63 -4.64
C GLY A 139 -1.23 7.84 -3.14
N VAL A 140 -0.86 9.03 -2.65
CA VAL A 140 -0.59 9.29 -1.23
C VAL A 140 -1.86 9.29 -0.39
N THR A 141 -1.88 8.40 0.60
CA THR A 141 -2.86 8.38 1.69
C THR A 141 -2.17 8.73 3.02
N THR A 142 -2.91 9.32 3.94
CA THR A 142 -2.39 9.69 5.27
C THR A 142 -3.04 8.90 6.41
N GLY A 143 -3.95 7.98 6.07
CA GLY A 143 -4.59 7.07 7.03
C GLY A 143 -5.62 7.75 7.93
N ARG A 144 -6.20 8.88 7.52
CA ARG A 144 -7.27 9.56 8.25
C ARG A 144 -8.58 8.79 8.12
N ARG A 145 -9.40 8.85 9.15
CA ARG A 145 -10.74 8.28 9.11
C ARG A 145 -11.57 8.83 7.94
N ALA A 146 -11.48 10.12 7.66
CA ALA A 146 -12.17 10.75 6.54
C ALA A 146 -11.78 10.16 5.17
N GLU A 147 -10.54 9.68 4.99
CA GLU A 147 -10.10 9.00 3.78
C GLU A 147 -10.71 7.60 3.67
N PHE A 148 -10.83 6.87 4.78
CA PHE A 148 -11.53 5.58 4.82
C PHE A 148 -13.04 5.74 4.60
N ASP A 149 -13.66 6.76 5.19
CA ASP A 149 -15.09 7.07 4.99
C ASP A 149 -15.35 7.45 3.52
N TRP A 150 -14.45 8.23 2.92
CA TRP A 150 -14.50 8.59 1.51
C TRP A 150 -14.48 7.35 0.61
N THR A 151 -13.57 6.43 0.84
CA THR A 151 -13.36 5.28 -0.03
C THR A 151 -14.34 4.14 0.23
N PHE A 152 -14.66 3.85 1.51
CA PHE A 152 -15.34 2.61 1.91
C PHE A 152 -16.70 2.83 2.61
N ARG A 153 -17.09 4.08 2.91
CA ARG A 153 -18.36 4.39 3.60
C ARG A 153 -19.25 5.37 2.83
N GLY A 154 -19.13 5.38 1.49
CA GLY A 154 -20.06 6.04 0.59
C GLY A 154 -19.62 7.40 0.05
N GLY A 155 -18.44 7.90 0.37
CA GLY A 155 -17.92 9.12 -0.25
C GLY A 155 -17.85 9.00 -1.77
N LEU A 156 -17.23 7.94 -2.25
CA LEU A 156 -17.08 7.62 -3.69
C LEU A 156 -18.38 7.18 -4.38
N ALA A 157 -19.43 6.84 -3.63
CA ALA A 157 -20.76 6.55 -4.21
C ALA A 157 -21.30 7.69 -5.08
N ARG A 158 -20.82 8.91 -4.86
CA ARG A 158 -21.19 10.10 -5.67
C ARG A 158 -20.65 10.04 -7.09
N PHE A 159 -19.58 9.28 -7.33
CA PHE A 159 -18.95 9.10 -8.63
C PHE A 159 -19.25 7.74 -9.24
N PHE A 160 -19.51 6.73 -8.41
CA PHE A 160 -19.76 5.34 -8.78
C PHE A 160 -21.03 4.81 -8.09
N PRO A 161 -22.22 5.42 -8.36
CA PRO A 161 -23.45 5.05 -7.65
C PRO A 161 -23.91 3.61 -7.96
N ASP A 162 -23.73 3.16 -9.18
CA ASP A 162 -24.06 1.80 -9.66
C ASP A 162 -23.17 0.73 -9.00
N GLU A 163 -21.86 0.97 -8.93
CA GLU A 163 -20.92 0.07 -8.28
C GLU A 163 -21.12 0.04 -6.75
N TRP A 164 -21.45 1.18 -6.17
CA TRP A 164 -21.80 1.27 -4.75
C TRP A 164 -23.10 0.51 -4.44
N GLU A 165 -24.12 0.64 -5.28
CA GLU A 165 -25.36 -0.11 -5.16
C GLU A 165 -25.10 -1.61 -5.27
N ARG A 166 -24.26 -2.04 -6.22
CA ARG A 166 -23.83 -3.43 -6.37
C ARG A 166 -23.14 -3.94 -5.11
N LEU A 167 -22.19 -3.18 -4.55
CA LEU A 167 -21.50 -3.52 -3.30
C LEU A 167 -22.50 -3.67 -2.14
N ARG A 168 -23.44 -2.75 -2.00
CA ARG A 168 -24.44 -2.75 -0.93
C ARG A 168 -25.48 -3.85 -1.08
N SER A 169 -25.99 -4.07 -2.28
CA SER A 169 -27.02 -5.07 -2.56
C SER A 169 -26.53 -6.52 -2.42
N ALA A 170 -25.23 -6.75 -2.47
CA ALA A 170 -24.61 -8.05 -2.22
C ALA A 170 -24.59 -8.43 -0.72
N LEU A 171 -24.84 -7.48 0.18
CA LEU A 171 -25.00 -7.74 1.62
C LEU A 171 -26.36 -8.37 1.91
N PRO A 172 -26.47 -9.26 2.93
CA PRO A 172 -27.75 -9.70 3.46
C PRO A 172 -28.65 -8.52 3.84
N ALA A 173 -29.96 -8.67 3.67
CA ALA A 173 -30.92 -7.57 3.86
C ALA A 173 -30.84 -6.91 5.25
N ASP A 174 -30.59 -7.69 6.28
CA ASP A 174 -30.41 -7.25 7.67
C ASP A 174 -29.08 -6.51 7.89
N ALA A 175 -28.08 -6.76 7.05
CA ALA A 175 -26.75 -6.12 7.11
C ALA A 175 -26.62 -4.89 6.19
N GLN A 176 -27.61 -4.60 5.33
CA GLN A 176 -27.54 -3.45 4.41
C GLN A 176 -27.63 -2.09 5.11
N VAL A 177 -28.11 -2.05 6.34
CA VAL A 177 -28.17 -0.82 7.17
C VAL A 177 -26.89 -0.58 7.98
N ASP A 178 -26.03 -1.61 8.07
CA ASP A 178 -24.78 -1.55 8.81
C ASP A 178 -23.69 -0.76 8.03
N ASP A 179 -22.59 -0.47 8.72
CA ASP A 179 -21.34 -0.07 8.09
C ASP A 179 -20.87 -1.18 7.12
N PRO A 180 -20.69 -0.87 5.83
CA PRO A 180 -20.29 -1.87 4.83
C PRO A 180 -18.99 -2.59 5.20
N VAL A 181 -18.02 -1.89 5.80
CA VAL A 181 -16.74 -2.47 6.22
C VAL A 181 -16.95 -3.54 7.27
N GLU A 182 -17.78 -3.27 8.28
CA GLU A 182 -18.13 -4.25 9.32
C GLU A 182 -18.92 -5.43 8.77
N ALA A 183 -19.88 -5.15 7.88
CA ALA A 183 -20.69 -6.20 7.26
C ALA A 183 -19.82 -7.14 6.40
N TYR A 184 -18.95 -6.58 5.55
CA TYR A 184 -18.01 -7.37 4.76
C TYR A 184 -17.00 -8.12 5.61
N SER A 185 -16.46 -7.52 6.67
CA SER A 185 -15.56 -8.22 7.59
C SER A 185 -16.19 -9.49 8.17
N ARG A 186 -17.47 -9.42 8.56
CA ARG A 186 -18.21 -10.61 9.04
C ARG A 186 -18.39 -11.68 7.95
N LEU A 187 -18.72 -11.27 6.72
CA LEU A 187 -18.88 -12.19 5.59
C LEU A 187 -17.57 -12.87 5.19
N LEU A 188 -16.46 -12.12 5.23
CA LEU A 188 -15.12 -12.63 4.91
C LEU A 188 -14.61 -13.64 5.96
N ASP A 189 -15.17 -13.65 7.18
CA ASP A 189 -14.88 -14.63 8.22
C ASP A 189 -15.97 -15.73 8.36
N HIS A 190 -16.96 -15.76 7.47
CA HIS A 190 -18.06 -16.71 7.52
C HIS A 190 -17.58 -18.17 7.42
N ALA A 191 -18.31 -19.11 8.05
CA ALA A 191 -17.95 -20.53 8.05
C ALA A 191 -17.99 -21.15 6.64
N ASP A 192 -19.02 -20.78 5.83
CA ASP A 192 -19.19 -21.22 4.46
C ASP A 192 -18.16 -20.54 3.52
N PRO A 193 -17.28 -21.31 2.83
CA PRO A 193 -16.31 -20.76 1.91
C PRO A 193 -16.94 -20.01 0.73
N GLN A 194 -18.12 -20.42 0.25
CA GLN A 194 -18.81 -19.75 -0.85
C GLN A 194 -19.28 -18.34 -0.46
N VAL A 195 -19.64 -18.13 0.80
CA VAL A 195 -19.99 -16.80 1.32
C VAL A 195 -18.74 -15.91 1.32
N ARG A 196 -17.60 -16.43 1.81
CA ARG A 196 -16.34 -15.69 1.83
C ARG A 196 -15.87 -15.29 0.44
N GLU A 197 -15.91 -16.23 -0.52
CA GLU A 197 -15.48 -16.00 -1.89
C GLU A 197 -16.35 -14.93 -2.59
N ARG A 198 -17.68 -15.02 -2.42
CA ARG A 198 -18.59 -13.98 -2.94
C ARG A 198 -18.32 -12.61 -2.32
N ALA A 199 -18.11 -12.55 -1.02
CA ALA A 199 -17.80 -11.30 -0.33
C ALA A 199 -16.46 -10.70 -0.82
N ALA A 200 -15.43 -11.52 -0.95
CA ALA A 200 -14.14 -11.10 -1.47
C ALA A 200 -14.25 -10.58 -2.91
N PHE A 201 -15.00 -11.28 -3.78
CA PHE A 201 -15.23 -10.84 -5.15
C PHE A 201 -15.91 -9.47 -5.20
N GLN A 202 -16.98 -9.26 -4.44
CA GLN A 202 -17.71 -7.98 -4.44
C GLN A 202 -16.84 -6.83 -3.93
N TRP A 203 -16.06 -7.07 -2.86
CA TRP A 203 -15.11 -6.10 -2.34
C TRP A 203 -14.05 -5.73 -3.38
N CYS A 204 -13.40 -6.73 -3.99
CA CYS A 204 -12.36 -6.51 -4.99
C CYS A 204 -12.90 -5.87 -6.28
N ALA A 205 -14.16 -6.12 -6.63
CA ALA A 205 -14.80 -5.46 -7.75
C ALA A 205 -15.03 -3.97 -7.48
N TRP A 206 -15.40 -3.58 -6.25
CA TRP A 206 -15.44 -2.18 -5.83
C TRP A 206 -14.06 -1.53 -5.94
N GLU A 207 -13.02 -2.16 -5.37
CA GLU A 207 -11.64 -1.68 -5.45
C GLU A 207 -11.18 -1.47 -6.91
N SER A 208 -11.51 -2.41 -7.80
CA SER A 208 -11.17 -2.30 -9.22
C SER A 208 -11.87 -1.12 -9.90
N ALA A 209 -13.16 -0.94 -9.62
CA ALA A 209 -13.96 0.10 -10.26
C ALA A 209 -13.47 1.51 -9.92
N ILE A 210 -13.03 1.72 -8.66
CA ILE A 210 -12.61 3.04 -8.19
C ILE A 210 -11.12 3.35 -8.44
N ALA A 211 -10.31 2.36 -8.84
CA ALA A 211 -8.87 2.55 -9.06
C ALA A 211 -8.54 3.09 -10.45
N ALA A 212 -9.30 2.71 -11.48
CA ALA A 212 -9.00 3.01 -12.86
C ALA A 212 -9.56 4.38 -13.30
N TRP A 213 -8.80 5.06 -14.16
CA TRP A 213 -9.29 6.21 -14.90
C TRP A 213 -8.86 6.09 -16.39
N PRO A 214 -9.77 6.19 -17.38
CA PRO A 214 -11.23 6.25 -17.18
C PRO A 214 -11.76 5.00 -16.45
N PRO A 215 -12.91 5.12 -15.76
CA PRO A 215 -13.53 4.01 -15.03
C PRO A 215 -13.73 2.77 -15.91
N THR A 216 -13.56 1.60 -15.35
CA THR A 216 -13.78 0.31 -16.00
C THR A 216 -14.52 -0.64 -15.08
N ALA A 217 -15.43 -1.45 -15.64
CA ALA A 217 -16.06 -2.54 -14.91
C ALA A 217 -15.19 -3.82 -14.86
N ALA A 218 -14.01 -3.81 -15.47
CA ALA A 218 -13.13 -4.97 -15.49
C ALA A 218 -12.49 -5.18 -14.12
N LEU A 219 -12.58 -6.41 -13.61
CA LEU A 219 -11.87 -6.81 -12.42
C LEU A 219 -10.35 -6.79 -12.68
N GLU A 220 -9.59 -6.20 -11.78
CA GLU A 220 -8.13 -6.26 -11.89
C GLU A 220 -7.65 -7.72 -11.95
N PRO A 221 -6.67 -8.06 -12.83
CA PRO A 221 -6.23 -9.44 -13.05
C PRO A 221 -5.82 -10.19 -11.78
N ARG A 222 -5.20 -9.51 -10.81
CA ARG A 222 -4.78 -10.11 -9.53
C ARG A 222 -5.95 -10.62 -8.69
N PHE A 223 -7.13 -10.02 -8.82
CA PHE A 223 -8.32 -10.42 -8.09
C PHE A 223 -9.06 -11.62 -8.72
N GLN A 224 -8.57 -12.13 -9.85
CA GLN A 224 -9.06 -13.38 -10.44
C GLN A 224 -8.58 -14.61 -9.67
N ASP A 225 -7.53 -14.48 -8.86
CA ASP A 225 -7.11 -15.49 -7.90
C ASP A 225 -7.95 -15.38 -6.62
N PRO A 226 -8.80 -16.38 -6.30
CA PRO A 226 -9.68 -16.34 -5.13
C PRO A 226 -8.91 -16.28 -3.79
N GLU A 227 -7.74 -16.91 -3.71
CA GLU A 227 -6.91 -16.89 -2.50
C GLU A 227 -6.35 -15.49 -2.26
N TYR A 228 -5.86 -14.85 -3.32
CA TYR A 228 -5.40 -13.46 -3.28
C TYR A 228 -6.54 -12.50 -2.92
N ALA A 229 -7.69 -12.60 -3.61
CA ALA A 229 -8.84 -11.73 -3.39
C ALA A 229 -9.35 -11.82 -1.94
N LEU A 230 -9.44 -13.04 -1.39
CA LEU A 230 -9.88 -13.25 -0.01
C LEU A 230 -8.89 -12.66 1.01
N ALA A 231 -7.58 -12.88 0.82
CA ALA A 231 -6.57 -12.32 1.70
C ALA A 231 -6.58 -10.79 1.66
N PHE A 232 -6.65 -10.21 0.46
CA PHE A 232 -6.69 -8.77 0.24
C PHE A 232 -7.92 -8.15 0.93
N ALA A 233 -9.12 -8.65 0.65
CA ALA A 233 -10.36 -8.12 1.22
C ALA A 233 -10.38 -8.23 2.75
N ARG A 234 -9.91 -9.36 3.33
CA ARG A 234 -9.80 -9.52 4.79
C ARG A 234 -8.82 -8.52 5.40
N LEU A 235 -7.68 -8.29 4.77
CA LEU A 235 -6.69 -7.33 5.27
C LEU A 235 -7.20 -5.90 5.15
N VAL A 236 -7.75 -5.49 4.02
CA VAL A 236 -8.28 -4.12 3.86
C VAL A 236 -9.37 -3.85 4.88
N THR A 237 -10.38 -4.73 5.00
CA THR A 237 -11.47 -4.56 5.98
C THR A 237 -10.94 -4.56 7.42
N HIS A 238 -9.94 -5.39 7.74
CA HIS A 238 -9.31 -5.43 9.05
C HIS A 238 -8.62 -4.10 9.42
N TYR A 239 -7.89 -3.49 8.49
CA TYR A 239 -7.24 -2.21 8.73
C TYR A 239 -8.25 -1.05 8.77
N VAL A 240 -9.19 -1.01 7.83
CA VAL A 240 -10.18 0.08 7.74
C VAL A 240 -11.11 0.12 8.95
N ARG A 241 -11.57 -1.04 9.45
CA ARG A 241 -12.45 -1.09 10.64
C ARG A 241 -11.77 -0.65 11.93
N ASN A 242 -10.45 -0.70 11.99
CA ASN A 242 -9.66 -0.28 13.14
C ASN A 242 -8.94 1.06 12.90
N ASP A 243 -9.37 1.87 11.93
CA ASP A 243 -8.75 3.14 11.55
C ASP A 243 -7.22 3.02 11.42
N ALA A 244 -6.76 1.85 10.90
CA ALA A 244 -5.35 1.44 10.79
C ALA A 244 -4.55 1.58 12.11
N TRP A 245 -5.19 1.60 13.26
CA TRP A 245 -4.58 1.89 14.58
C TRP A 245 -3.78 3.19 14.60
N LEU A 246 -4.19 4.17 13.82
CA LEU A 246 -3.63 5.52 13.81
C LEU A 246 -4.58 6.48 14.52
N GLU A 247 -4.01 7.43 15.25
CA GLU A 247 -4.79 8.57 15.71
C GLU A 247 -5.21 9.43 14.51
N ASP A 248 -6.39 10.03 14.58
CA ASP A 248 -6.87 10.86 13.48
C ASP A 248 -5.87 11.97 13.16
N SER A 249 -5.60 12.13 11.86
CA SER A 249 -4.63 13.10 11.33
C SER A 249 -3.21 12.97 11.87
N GLN A 250 -2.83 11.81 12.44
CA GLN A 250 -1.51 11.57 13.03
C GLN A 250 -0.37 11.92 12.06
N VAL A 251 -0.44 11.44 10.83
CA VAL A 251 0.59 11.68 9.81
C VAL A 251 0.79 13.17 9.53
N LEU A 252 -0.30 13.93 9.41
CA LEU A 252 -0.21 15.37 9.16
C LEU A 252 0.31 16.15 10.37
N ARG A 253 -0.10 15.77 11.59
CA ARG A 253 0.39 16.41 12.82
C ARG A 253 1.91 16.25 13.00
N HIS A 254 2.46 15.13 12.57
CA HIS A 254 3.88 14.79 12.65
C HIS A 254 4.67 15.04 11.36
N ALA A 255 4.06 15.65 10.33
CA ALA A 255 4.73 15.90 9.06
C ALA A 255 6.00 16.75 9.18
N ARG A 256 6.06 17.65 10.16
CA ARG A 256 7.25 18.48 10.43
C ARG A 256 8.46 17.70 10.92
N ASP A 257 8.25 16.49 11.46
CA ASP A 257 9.36 15.63 11.90
C ASP A 257 10.18 15.12 10.69
N LEU A 258 9.60 15.17 9.50
CA LEU A 258 10.23 14.81 8.22
C LEU A 258 11.03 15.96 7.57
N ARG A 259 11.13 17.13 8.18
CA ARG A 259 11.69 18.35 7.56
C ARG A 259 13.11 18.18 7.00
N ASP A 260 13.91 17.29 7.59
CA ASP A 260 15.31 17.03 7.21
C ASP A 260 15.44 15.83 6.23
N ILE A 261 14.32 15.24 5.83
CA ILE A 261 14.25 14.16 4.84
C ILE A 261 13.78 14.75 3.52
N GLU A 262 14.53 14.51 2.44
CA GLU A 262 14.08 14.86 1.10
C GLU A 262 12.96 13.90 0.67
N GLY A 263 11.83 14.47 0.21
CA GLY A 263 10.69 13.71 -0.25
C GLY A 263 10.26 14.04 -1.67
N VAL A 264 9.81 13.03 -2.41
CA VAL A 264 9.06 13.18 -3.65
C VAL A 264 7.75 12.45 -3.53
N ALA A 265 6.65 13.11 -3.84
CA ALA A 265 5.35 12.49 -3.99
C ALA A 265 4.88 12.62 -5.44
N VAL A 266 4.52 11.51 -6.06
CA VAL A 266 3.90 11.44 -7.38
C VAL A 266 2.42 11.12 -7.17
N ASN A 267 1.53 12.04 -7.50
CA ASN A 267 0.09 11.84 -7.31
C ASN A 267 -0.68 12.17 -8.58
N ALA A 268 -1.61 11.29 -8.94
CA ALA A 268 -2.48 11.52 -10.08
C ALA A 268 -3.58 12.53 -9.71
N ARG A 269 -3.92 13.42 -10.65
CA ARG A 269 -4.95 14.45 -10.44
C ARG A 269 -6.34 13.85 -10.28
N LEU A 270 -6.62 12.78 -11.00
CA LEU A 270 -7.91 12.09 -11.01
C LEU A 270 -7.88 10.81 -10.13
N ASP A 271 -6.92 10.71 -9.24
CA ASP A 271 -6.89 9.67 -8.23
C ASP A 271 -8.00 9.93 -7.19
N LEU A 272 -9.09 9.19 -7.34
CA LEU A 272 -10.25 9.31 -6.45
C LEU A 272 -10.11 8.49 -5.17
N GLN A 273 -9.23 7.46 -5.15
CA GLN A 273 -8.95 6.72 -3.92
C GLN A 273 -8.01 7.48 -2.97
N ALA A 274 -7.01 8.15 -3.54
CA ALA A 274 -6.06 9.00 -2.83
C ALA A 274 -6.11 10.44 -3.38
N PRO A 275 -7.17 11.19 -3.11
CA PRO A 275 -7.39 12.51 -3.68
C PRO A 275 -6.20 13.45 -3.47
N LEU A 276 -5.92 14.28 -4.49
CA LEU A 276 -4.77 15.19 -4.51
C LEU A 276 -4.67 16.08 -3.27
N VAL A 277 -5.81 16.38 -2.62
CA VAL A 277 -5.84 17.18 -1.38
C VAL A 277 -5.04 16.54 -0.25
N ASN A 278 -4.98 15.20 -0.17
CA ASN A 278 -4.22 14.51 0.89
C ASN A 278 -2.73 14.86 0.84
N VAL A 279 -2.14 14.74 -0.35
CA VAL A 279 -0.72 15.07 -0.54
C VAL A 279 -0.48 16.58 -0.56
N TRP A 280 -1.48 17.38 -0.93
CA TRP A 280 -1.40 18.84 -0.88
C TRP A 280 -1.25 19.35 0.55
N GLU A 281 -2.08 18.88 1.47
CA GLU A 281 -1.99 19.20 2.90
C GLU A 281 -0.68 18.67 3.51
N LEU A 282 -0.22 17.49 3.09
CA LEU A 282 1.07 16.94 3.52
C LEU A 282 2.24 17.83 3.08
N LYS A 283 2.21 18.32 1.83
CA LYS A 283 3.24 19.21 1.29
C LYS A 283 3.31 20.53 2.06
N ASP A 284 2.17 21.08 2.45
CA ASP A 284 2.13 22.32 3.25
C ASP A 284 2.74 22.13 4.64
N ALA A 285 2.63 20.92 5.19
CA ALA A 285 3.18 20.59 6.52
C ALA A 285 4.64 20.08 6.47
N TRP A 286 5.13 19.60 5.31
CA TRP A 286 6.48 19.05 5.11
C TRP A 286 7.25 19.82 4.01
N PRO A 287 8.07 20.82 4.37
CA PRO A 287 8.77 21.69 3.41
C PRO A 287 9.74 20.96 2.46
N GLY A 288 10.27 19.80 2.87
CA GLY A 288 11.16 18.95 2.05
C GLY A 288 10.44 18.13 0.98
N LEU A 289 9.10 18.17 0.92
CA LEU A 289 8.33 17.40 -0.04
C LEU A 289 8.16 18.11 -1.38
N ARG A 290 8.66 17.49 -2.45
CA ARG A 290 8.37 17.88 -3.82
C ARG A 290 7.14 17.09 -4.32
N LEU A 291 6.07 17.78 -4.68
CA LEU A 291 4.90 17.19 -5.32
C LEU A 291 5.05 17.21 -6.85
N VAL A 292 4.87 16.07 -7.48
CA VAL A 292 4.72 15.88 -8.92
C VAL A 292 3.28 15.43 -9.18
N THR A 293 2.53 16.22 -9.93
CA THR A 293 1.15 15.89 -10.31
C THR A 293 1.13 15.31 -11.71
N VAL A 294 0.51 14.15 -11.89
CA VAL A 294 0.30 13.53 -13.20
C VAL A 294 -1.17 13.71 -13.58
N ASP A 295 -1.39 14.29 -14.77
CA ASP A 295 -2.74 14.55 -15.26
C ASP A 295 -3.33 13.31 -15.98
N ASP A 296 -4.68 13.26 -16.10
CA ASP A 296 -5.45 12.26 -16.87
C ASP A 296 -5.28 10.79 -16.46
N VAL A 297 -4.90 10.54 -15.21
CA VAL A 297 -4.76 9.18 -14.64
C VAL A 297 -5.41 9.08 -13.26
N GLY A 298 -5.86 7.85 -12.90
CA GLY A 298 -6.44 7.51 -11.60
C GLY A 298 -5.41 6.96 -10.62
N HIS A 299 -5.88 6.08 -9.71
CA HIS A 299 -5.04 5.48 -8.66
C HIS A 299 -4.04 4.43 -9.18
N ALA A 300 -4.33 3.81 -10.31
CA ALA A 300 -3.44 2.80 -10.88
C ALA A 300 -2.07 3.39 -11.28
N ALA A 301 -1.01 2.64 -11.06
CA ALA A 301 0.35 3.01 -11.47
C ALA A 301 0.50 2.91 -13.00
N THR A 302 0.05 3.95 -13.70
CA THR A 302 0.16 4.06 -15.16
C THR A 302 1.60 4.35 -15.59
N GLN A 303 1.87 4.19 -16.89
CA GLN A 303 3.19 4.49 -17.47
C GLN A 303 3.69 5.89 -17.08
N ALA A 304 2.82 6.90 -17.09
CA ALA A 304 3.19 8.27 -16.73
C ALA A 304 3.60 8.40 -15.26
N VAL A 305 2.90 7.71 -14.35
CA VAL A 305 3.28 7.66 -12.92
C VAL A 305 4.62 6.93 -12.75
N LEU A 306 4.79 5.79 -13.43
CA LEU A 306 6.03 5.00 -13.35
C LEU A 306 7.25 5.76 -13.86
N GLU A 307 7.10 6.55 -14.93
CA GLU A 307 8.18 7.41 -15.46
C GLU A 307 8.64 8.46 -14.44
N GLU A 308 7.72 9.08 -13.72
CA GLU A 308 8.06 10.05 -12.68
C GLU A 308 8.72 9.38 -11.45
N LEU A 309 8.30 8.15 -11.11
CA LEU A 309 8.94 7.39 -10.04
C LEU A 309 10.39 7.02 -10.40
N VAL A 310 10.62 6.56 -11.64
CA VAL A 310 11.98 6.25 -12.13
C VAL A 310 12.84 7.53 -12.17
N ALA A 311 12.29 8.65 -12.65
CA ALA A 311 13.02 9.91 -12.64
C ALA A 311 13.43 10.35 -11.23
N ALA A 312 12.59 10.07 -10.23
CA ALA A 312 12.90 10.37 -8.83
C ALA A 312 13.99 9.44 -8.27
N THR A 313 13.92 8.13 -8.51
CA THR A 313 14.95 7.18 -8.08
C THR A 313 16.31 7.47 -8.73
N ASP A 314 16.32 7.80 -10.02
CA ASP A 314 17.53 8.22 -10.75
C ASP A 314 18.17 9.48 -10.15
N ARG A 315 17.35 10.43 -9.75
CA ARG A 315 17.84 11.65 -9.09
C ARG A 315 18.47 11.33 -7.74
N PHE A 316 17.82 10.49 -6.92
CA PHE A 316 18.33 10.10 -5.62
C PHE A 316 19.59 9.23 -5.70
N ALA A 317 19.77 8.45 -6.77
CA ALA A 317 21.01 7.70 -7.00
C ALA A 317 22.22 8.60 -7.21
N ARG A 318 22.05 9.77 -7.85
CA ARG A 318 23.12 10.72 -8.16
C ARG A 318 23.52 11.62 -6.99
N ALA A 319 22.63 11.76 -6.00
CA ALA A 319 22.86 12.62 -4.83
C ALA A 319 23.63 11.91 -3.69
N SER A 320 24.07 10.69 -3.92
CA SER A 320 24.68 9.79 -2.90
C SER A 320 26.20 9.82 -2.92
#